data_8a5bd71dbdffeb370905d91cd77eea11
#
_entry.id   8a5bd71dbdffeb370905d91cd77eea11
#
_cell.length_a   1.000
_cell.length_b   1.000
_cell.length_c   1.000
_cell.angle_alpha   90.00
_cell.angle_beta   90.00
_cell.angle_gamma   90.00
#
_symmetry.space_group_name_H-M   'P 1'
#
loop_
_entity.id
_entity.type
_entity.pdbx_description
1 polymer ?
#
loop_
_entity_poly.entity_id
_entity_poly.type
_entity_poly.pdbx_seq_one_letter_code
_entity_poly.pdbx_strand_id
1 'polypeptide(L)'
;MKKKVTIVALIALLLVLLTGLFFFIMLKVTAEETPEVEVVDITMFSAYTDHEVYQDIPAMKTENGKFSAVEDYGKKDYLMNVNGSTVEEYKEYIATLEKAGFKKHSDNGEDAMEGYAYTASFTKDNLAFTVSHAIREDHTYLVASPGDELSPYLNYDASRMEGVPADAKTTVHMLELHTNGNSFVIKLKNGHFVIHDGGIAADAPYLLDYLESQVPEGEKPVIEGWFISHAHGDHSGALLAISKNIQDVNRIYVEGVYFSQPSPMVYEKLTMGGEDPTNGLMTGMVSGAFKDQNGNAAKNYRPLYGQRYYFCDIMIDVSLSMEQFPPEAYYTTDFNDTSVWLMHHIEGQRFLIAGDTHHTGMRVAMNMFDSSYFDLDVFAVFHHAINVWDYFTDYCKYKTVLYTSWREASIWEPSRPSLARVAENEHLRQSCEEYVSHGNGTVVLTFPYKVGTYKVLKPLDWKYDNGVKLIDKQHAEGQWVGTGSN
;
A
#
# COMPACT_ATOMS: atom_id res chain seq x y z
N MET A 1 -72.49 -4.87 -54.55
CA MET A 1 -71.67 -5.81 -53.77
C MET A 1 -70.23 -5.92 -54.29
N LYS A 2 -69.93 -5.99 -55.57
CA LYS A 2 -68.55 -6.17 -56.10
C LYS A 2 -67.55 -5.10 -55.67
N LYS A 3 -67.93 -3.81 -55.60
CA LYS A 3 -66.95 -2.74 -55.14
C LYS A 3 -66.53 -2.83 -53.65
N LYS A 4 -67.39 -3.34 -52.75
CA LYS A 4 -67.07 -3.50 -51.35
C LYS A 4 -66.06 -4.64 -51.10
N VAL A 5 -66.16 -5.72 -51.87
CA VAL A 5 -65.26 -6.87 -51.79
C VAL A 5 -63.86 -6.49 -52.26
N THR A 6 -63.75 -5.66 -53.30
CA THR A 6 -62.42 -5.20 -53.79
C THR A 6 -61.71 -4.30 -52.79
N ILE A 7 -62.43 -3.43 -52.08
CA ILE A 7 -61.82 -2.54 -51.05
C ILE A 7 -61.38 -3.34 -49.87
N VAL A 8 -62.09 -4.32 -49.37
CA VAL A 8 -61.74 -5.19 -48.29
C VAL A 8 -60.45 -6.03 -48.61
N ALA A 9 -60.41 -6.56 -49.86
CA ALA A 9 -59.25 -7.29 -50.33
C ALA A 9 -58.01 -6.40 -50.48
N LEU A 10 -58.17 -5.14 -50.90
CA LEU A 10 -57.02 -4.21 -50.94
C LEU A 10 -56.52 -3.81 -49.56
N ILE A 11 -57.39 -3.61 -48.58
CA ILE A 11 -57.04 -3.31 -47.21
C ILE A 11 -56.33 -4.51 -46.57
N ALA A 12 -56.80 -5.73 -46.79
CA ALA A 12 -56.14 -6.94 -46.30
C ALA A 12 -54.76 -7.12 -46.93
N LEU A 13 -54.61 -6.86 -48.23
CA LEU A 13 -53.30 -6.92 -48.90
C LEU A 13 -52.35 -5.83 -48.37
N LEU A 14 -52.86 -4.64 -48.14
CA LEU A 14 -52.05 -3.54 -47.57
C LEU A 14 -51.59 -3.85 -46.13
N LEU A 15 -52.47 -4.45 -45.32
CA LEU A 15 -52.11 -4.90 -43.96
C LEU A 15 -51.05 -6.00 -43.98
N VAL A 16 -51.13 -6.96 -44.88
CA VAL A 16 -50.07 -8.01 -45.00
C VAL A 16 -48.80 -7.43 -45.51
N LEU A 17 -48.76 -6.44 -46.36
CA LEU A 17 -47.59 -5.76 -46.84
C LEU A 17 -46.97 -4.91 -45.73
N LEU A 18 -47.76 -4.21 -44.93
CA LEU A 18 -47.30 -3.41 -43.80
C LEU A 18 -46.76 -4.29 -42.68
N THR A 19 -47.39 -5.42 -42.37
CA THR A 19 -46.85 -6.39 -41.38
C THR A 19 -45.57 -7.05 -41.89
N GLY A 20 -45.48 -7.39 -43.16
CA GLY A 20 -44.26 -7.91 -43.78
C GLY A 20 -43.10 -6.89 -43.75
N LEU A 21 -43.41 -5.63 -44.07
CA LEU A 21 -42.40 -4.56 -43.99
C LEU A 21 -41.96 -4.27 -42.54
N PHE A 22 -42.90 -4.30 -41.61
CA PHE A 22 -42.59 -4.15 -40.18
C PHE A 22 -41.74 -5.30 -39.67
N PHE A 23 -42.05 -6.53 -40.04
CA PHE A 23 -41.21 -7.70 -39.69
C PHE A 23 -39.84 -7.63 -40.36
N PHE A 24 -39.75 -7.14 -41.59
CA PHE A 24 -38.45 -6.95 -42.27
C PHE A 24 -37.59 -5.84 -41.65
N ILE A 25 -38.26 -4.75 -41.22
CA ILE A 25 -37.59 -3.68 -40.47
C ILE A 25 -37.15 -4.18 -39.09
N MET A 26 -37.99 -4.92 -38.38
CA MET A 26 -37.62 -5.52 -37.09
C MET A 26 -36.51 -6.56 -37.23
N LEU A 27 -36.51 -7.40 -38.26
CA LEU A 27 -35.41 -8.31 -38.55
C LEU A 27 -34.12 -7.58 -38.93
N LYS A 28 -34.18 -6.43 -39.60
CA LYS A 28 -33.00 -5.60 -39.85
C LYS A 28 -32.50 -4.87 -38.59
N VAL A 29 -33.42 -4.47 -37.72
CA VAL A 29 -33.05 -3.83 -36.43
C VAL A 29 -32.54 -4.85 -35.41
N THR A 30 -32.97 -6.13 -35.49
CA THR A 30 -32.47 -7.22 -34.67
C THR A 30 -31.23 -7.93 -35.26
N ALA A 31 -30.97 -7.71 -36.56
CA ALA A 31 -29.68 -8.00 -37.18
C ALA A 31 -28.81 -6.72 -37.19
N GLU A 32 -28.79 -5.95 -36.11
CA GLU A 32 -27.61 -5.18 -35.79
C GLU A 32 -26.51 -6.23 -35.67
N GLU A 33 -25.60 -6.18 -36.61
CA GLU A 33 -24.31 -6.80 -36.49
C GLU A 33 -23.85 -6.44 -35.05
N THR A 34 -23.69 -7.44 -34.18
CA THR A 34 -22.90 -7.25 -32.97
C THR A 34 -21.68 -6.48 -33.46
N PRO A 35 -21.45 -5.25 -33.00
CA PRO A 35 -20.28 -4.51 -33.44
C PRO A 35 -19.11 -5.47 -33.30
N GLU A 36 -18.39 -5.70 -34.40
CA GLU A 36 -17.13 -6.43 -34.33
C GLU A 36 -16.34 -5.70 -33.28
N VAL A 37 -16.17 -6.34 -32.11
CA VAL A 37 -15.47 -5.73 -30.99
C VAL A 37 -14.06 -5.54 -31.52
N GLU A 38 -13.69 -4.30 -31.77
CA GLU A 38 -12.37 -3.95 -32.28
C GLU A 38 -11.39 -4.30 -31.15
N VAL A 39 -10.74 -5.45 -31.29
CA VAL A 39 -9.65 -5.83 -30.37
C VAL A 39 -8.53 -4.82 -30.57
N VAL A 40 -8.42 -3.88 -29.67
CA VAL A 40 -7.36 -2.88 -29.70
C VAL A 40 -6.08 -3.56 -29.18
N ASP A 41 -5.16 -3.82 -30.10
CA ASP A 41 -3.77 -4.13 -29.72
C ASP A 41 -3.18 -2.88 -29.08
N ILE A 42 -3.09 -2.87 -27.77
CA ILE A 42 -2.36 -1.83 -27.04
C ILE A 42 -0.90 -1.99 -27.39
N THR A 43 -0.42 -1.16 -28.29
CA THR A 43 0.99 -1.00 -28.55
C THR A 43 1.60 -0.31 -27.35
N MET A 44 2.01 -1.15 -26.44
CA MET A 44 2.47 -0.86 -25.11
C MET A 44 3.56 0.22 -25.07
N PHE A 45 4.30 0.25 -24.03
CA PHE A 45 5.41 1.16 -23.71
C PHE A 45 6.27 1.55 -24.90
N SER A 46 6.44 0.67 -25.90
CA SER A 46 7.16 0.96 -27.16
C SER A 46 6.61 2.14 -27.96
N ALA A 47 5.34 2.51 -27.77
CA ALA A 47 4.75 3.69 -28.42
C ALA A 47 5.12 5.00 -27.71
N TYR A 48 5.59 4.92 -26.46
CA TYR A 48 5.87 6.08 -25.61
C TYR A 48 7.34 6.29 -25.30
N THR A 49 8.19 5.29 -25.56
CA THR A 49 9.61 5.39 -25.29
C THR A 49 10.45 4.60 -26.30
N ASP A 50 11.55 5.18 -26.77
CA ASP A 50 12.54 4.50 -27.60
C ASP A 50 13.51 3.62 -26.79
N HIS A 51 13.29 3.50 -25.47
CA HIS A 51 14.17 2.73 -24.61
C HIS A 51 14.05 1.22 -24.94
N GLU A 52 15.16 0.60 -25.30
CA GLU A 52 15.23 -0.75 -25.85
C GLU A 52 14.55 -1.81 -24.95
N VAL A 53 14.64 -1.64 -23.63
CA VAL A 53 14.07 -2.55 -22.62
C VAL A 53 12.55 -2.71 -22.75
N TYR A 54 11.84 -1.69 -23.21
CA TYR A 54 10.37 -1.72 -23.32
C TYR A 54 9.86 -2.29 -24.64
N GLN A 55 10.73 -2.39 -25.66
CA GLN A 55 10.32 -2.86 -26.99
C GLN A 55 9.88 -4.34 -26.97
N ASP A 56 10.38 -5.10 -26.01
CA ASP A 56 10.10 -6.53 -25.88
C ASP A 56 8.87 -6.86 -25.04
N ILE A 57 8.20 -5.85 -24.47
CA ILE A 57 6.96 -6.07 -23.70
C ILE A 57 5.82 -6.30 -24.69
N PRO A 58 5.18 -7.48 -24.70
CA PRO A 58 4.07 -7.74 -25.60
C PRO A 58 2.87 -6.86 -25.27
N ALA A 59 2.08 -6.53 -26.29
CA ALA A 59 0.84 -5.80 -26.11
C ALA A 59 -0.17 -6.64 -25.32
N MET A 60 -0.88 -5.99 -24.40
CA MET A 60 -2.08 -6.55 -23.79
C MET A 60 -3.25 -6.42 -24.78
N LYS A 61 -4.06 -7.46 -24.92
CA LYS A 61 -5.27 -7.44 -25.73
C LYS A 61 -6.47 -7.25 -24.83
N THR A 62 -7.37 -6.38 -25.23
CA THR A 62 -8.61 -6.12 -24.51
C THR A 62 -9.73 -5.76 -25.48
N GLU A 63 -10.94 -6.25 -25.23
CA GLU A 63 -12.12 -5.98 -26.06
C GLU A 63 -12.72 -4.61 -25.76
N ASN A 64 -12.73 -4.20 -24.50
CA ASN A 64 -13.37 -2.98 -24.04
C ASN A 64 -12.43 -2.01 -23.33
N GLY A 65 -11.18 -2.41 -23.13
CA GLY A 65 -10.22 -1.64 -22.35
C GLY A 65 -9.88 -0.31 -22.99
N LYS A 66 -9.92 0.73 -22.17
CA LYS A 66 -9.35 2.04 -22.48
C LYS A 66 -8.11 2.19 -21.64
N PHE A 67 -7.04 2.63 -22.23
CA PHE A 67 -5.79 2.79 -21.49
C PHE A 67 -5.32 4.23 -21.45
N SER A 68 -4.68 4.55 -20.36
CA SER A 68 -3.89 5.74 -20.17
C SER A 68 -2.49 5.35 -19.74
N ALA A 69 -1.50 6.06 -20.20
CA ALA A 69 -0.13 5.88 -19.81
C ALA A 69 0.31 7.06 -18.94
N VAL A 70 1.07 6.76 -17.91
CA VAL A 70 1.81 7.75 -17.15
C VAL A 70 3.29 7.56 -17.50
N GLU A 71 3.79 8.48 -18.29
CA GLU A 71 5.19 8.48 -18.69
C GLU A 71 6.06 8.96 -17.52
N ASP A 72 7.26 8.39 -17.46
CA ASP A 72 8.34 8.81 -16.58
C ASP A 72 7.88 9.04 -15.12
N TYR A 73 7.53 7.97 -14.51
CA TYR A 73 7.15 7.89 -13.10
C TYR A 73 8.37 8.11 -12.16
N GLY A 74 9.21 9.06 -12.53
CA GLY A 74 10.31 9.54 -11.69
C GLY A 74 11.68 8.89 -11.88
N LYS A 75 11.82 7.77 -12.64
CA LYS A 75 13.10 7.07 -12.80
C LYS A 75 13.23 6.20 -14.05
N LYS A 76 12.56 6.48 -15.10
CA LYS A 76 12.39 5.58 -16.24
C LYS A 76 11.40 4.44 -16.00
N ASP A 77 10.61 4.51 -14.93
CA ASP A 77 9.51 3.59 -14.70
C ASP A 77 8.31 4.04 -15.50
N TYR A 78 7.57 3.10 -16.02
CA TYR A 78 6.35 3.38 -16.77
C TYR A 78 5.18 2.64 -16.15
N LEU A 79 4.10 3.38 -15.98
CA LEU A 79 2.82 2.85 -15.55
C LEU A 79 1.84 2.95 -16.73
N MET A 80 1.16 1.86 -17.02
CA MET A 80 -0.01 1.86 -17.90
C MET A 80 -1.21 1.32 -17.15
N ASN A 81 -2.33 2.01 -17.34
CA ASN A 81 -3.62 1.62 -16.79
C ASN A 81 -4.55 1.18 -17.92
N VAL A 82 -5.14 0.02 -17.78
CA VAL A 82 -6.11 -0.55 -18.73
C VAL A 82 -7.46 -0.64 -18.04
N ASN A 83 -8.31 0.37 -18.26
CA ASN A 83 -9.63 0.47 -17.67
C ASN A 83 -10.63 -0.37 -18.47
N GLY A 84 -11.50 -1.11 -17.81
CA GLY A 84 -12.52 -1.97 -18.43
C GLY A 84 -11.93 -3.29 -18.94
N SER A 85 -10.76 -3.69 -18.44
CA SER A 85 -10.17 -5.00 -18.69
C SER A 85 -10.82 -6.06 -17.78
N THR A 86 -10.89 -7.29 -18.25
CA THR A 86 -11.44 -8.42 -17.51
C THR A 86 -10.37 -9.28 -16.85
N VAL A 87 -10.76 -10.12 -15.89
CA VAL A 87 -9.87 -11.12 -15.27
C VAL A 87 -9.34 -12.11 -16.32
N GLU A 88 -10.16 -12.48 -17.31
CA GLU A 88 -9.79 -13.37 -18.39
C GLU A 88 -8.69 -12.74 -19.25
N GLU A 89 -8.85 -11.48 -19.63
CA GLU A 89 -7.84 -10.73 -20.39
C GLU A 89 -6.54 -10.58 -19.60
N TYR A 90 -6.62 -10.34 -18.28
CA TYR A 90 -5.45 -10.38 -17.40
C TYR A 90 -4.74 -11.75 -17.46
N LYS A 91 -5.48 -12.85 -17.29
CA LYS A 91 -4.91 -14.22 -17.32
C LYS A 91 -4.28 -14.55 -18.69
N GLU A 92 -4.91 -14.14 -19.78
CA GLU A 92 -4.35 -14.30 -21.12
C GLU A 92 -3.08 -13.47 -21.32
N TYR A 93 -3.04 -12.28 -20.75
CA TYR A 93 -1.84 -11.44 -20.81
C TYR A 93 -0.69 -12.03 -20.03
N ILE A 94 -0.93 -12.56 -18.83
CA ILE A 94 0.07 -13.29 -18.04
C ILE A 94 0.68 -14.44 -18.88
N ALA A 95 -0.18 -15.24 -19.53
CA ALA A 95 0.28 -16.33 -20.41
C ALA A 95 1.07 -15.81 -21.64
N THR A 96 0.73 -14.62 -22.12
CA THR A 96 1.46 -13.98 -23.24
C THR A 96 2.85 -13.54 -22.83
N LEU A 97 3.00 -12.98 -21.62
CA LEU A 97 4.30 -12.61 -21.04
C LEU A 97 5.22 -13.83 -20.90
N GLU A 98 4.70 -14.94 -20.37
CA GLU A 98 5.48 -16.17 -20.23
C GLU A 98 5.96 -16.70 -21.59
N LYS A 99 5.09 -16.69 -22.62
CA LYS A 99 5.45 -17.07 -24.01
C LYS A 99 6.50 -16.12 -24.62
N ALA A 100 6.51 -14.84 -24.23
CA ALA A 100 7.49 -13.85 -24.67
C ALA A 100 8.82 -13.94 -23.89
N GLY A 101 8.96 -14.95 -23.00
CA GLY A 101 10.21 -15.22 -22.29
C GLY A 101 10.36 -14.45 -20.97
N PHE A 102 9.29 -13.78 -20.49
CA PHE A 102 9.27 -13.23 -19.15
C PHE A 102 9.25 -14.39 -18.13
N LYS A 103 10.13 -14.32 -17.15
CA LYS A 103 10.19 -15.31 -16.07
C LYS A 103 9.31 -14.82 -14.93
N LYS A 104 8.28 -15.61 -14.62
CA LYS A 104 7.43 -15.33 -13.46
C LYS A 104 8.27 -15.41 -12.19
N HIS A 105 8.29 -14.34 -11.42
CA HIS A 105 8.95 -14.28 -10.11
C HIS A 105 7.96 -14.61 -9.01
N SER A 106 6.76 -14.02 -9.04
CA SER A 106 5.69 -14.28 -8.09
C SER A 106 4.33 -14.23 -8.77
N ASP A 107 3.35 -14.91 -8.16
CA ASP A 107 1.96 -14.91 -8.62
C ASP A 107 1.06 -15.15 -7.40
N ASN A 108 0.28 -14.14 -7.05
CA ASN A 108 -0.58 -14.22 -5.88
C ASN A 108 -1.92 -14.95 -6.16
N GLY A 109 -2.22 -15.25 -7.45
CA GLY A 109 -3.40 -16.02 -7.83
C GLY A 109 -4.73 -15.40 -7.39
N GLU A 110 -5.73 -16.27 -7.22
CA GLU A 110 -7.10 -15.87 -6.86
C GLU A 110 -7.27 -15.48 -5.39
N ASP A 111 -6.34 -15.86 -4.53
CA ASP A 111 -6.38 -15.56 -3.09
C ASP A 111 -5.73 -14.23 -2.72
N ALA A 112 -5.20 -13.51 -3.72
CA ALA A 112 -4.59 -12.21 -3.47
C ALA A 112 -5.61 -11.25 -2.88
N MET A 113 -5.24 -10.61 -1.77
CA MET A 113 -6.07 -9.60 -1.13
C MET A 113 -7.54 -10.06 -0.95
N GLU A 114 -7.73 -11.32 -0.54
CA GLU A 114 -9.06 -11.90 -0.30
C GLU A 114 -9.98 -11.89 -1.53
N GLY A 115 -9.41 -11.97 -2.73
CA GLY A 115 -10.15 -11.97 -3.99
C GLY A 115 -10.43 -10.59 -4.57
N TYR A 116 -9.80 -9.53 -4.07
CA TYR A 116 -9.95 -8.18 -4.64
C TYR A 116 -8.94 -7.88 -5.76
N ALA A 117 -7.84 -8.62 -5.83
CA ALA A 117 -6.84 -8.42 -6.86
C ALA A 117 -6.21 -9.72 -7.36
N TYR A 118 -5.74 -9.69 -8.61
CA TYR A 118 -4.75 -10.63 -9.13
C TYR A 118 -3.45 -9.88 -9.37
N THR A 119 -2.31 -10.47 -9.01
CA THR A 119 -1.02 -9.83 -9.24
C THR A 119 0.05 -10.84 -9.54
N ALA A 120 0.79 -10.59 -10.60
CA ALA A 120 1.96 -11.37 -10.97
C ALA A 120 3.14 -10.44 -11.29
N SER A 121 4.31 -10.79 -10.82
CA SER A 121 5.56 -10.07 -11.09
C SER A 121 6.52 -10.94 -11.88
N PHE A 122 7.20 -10.33 -12.83
CA PHE A 122 8.08 -10.96 -13.81
C PHE A 122 9.43 -10.28 -13.88
N THR A 123 10.41 -11.03 -14.36
CA THR A 123 11.72 -10.50 -14.75
C THR A 123 12.04 -10.90 -16.17
N LYS A 124 12.65 -9.98 -16.94
CA LYS A 124 13.29 -10.26 -18.23
C LYS A 124 14.49 -9.34 -18.40
N ASP A 125 15.66 -9.91 -18.62
CA ASP A 125 16.92 -9.17 -18.68
C ASP A 125 17.11 -8.28 -17.45
N ASN A 126 17.10 -6.95 -17.62
CA ASN A 126 17.23 -5.96 -16.55
C ASN A 126 15.90 -5.24 -16.27
N LEU A 127 14.77 -5.92 -16.47
CA LEU A 127 13.44 -5.37 -16.28
C LEU A 127 12.67 -6.16 -15.23
N ALA A 128 12.18 -5.48 -14.19
CA ALA A 128 11.09 -5.94 -13.34
C ALA A 128 9.77 -5.46 -13.95
N PHE A 129 8.80 -6.36 -14.04
CA PHE A 129 7.50 -6.05 -14.63
C PHE A 129 6.38 -6.66 -13.78
N THR A 130 5.52 -5.80 -13.26
CA THR A 130 4.39 -6.22 -12.42
C THR A 130 3.08 -5.89 -13.10
N VAL A 131 2.18 -6.86 -13.12
CA VAL A 131 0.83 -6.77 -13.66
C VAL A 131 -0.15 -7.04 -12.53
N SER A 132 -1.00 -6.08 -12.22
CA SER A 132 -2.03 -6.21 -11.18
C SER A 132 -3.39 -5.88 -11.77
N HIS A 133 -4.40 -6.69 -11.45
CA HIS A 133 -5.80 -6.47 -11.88
C HIS A 133 -6.69 -6.26 -10.66
N ALA A 134 -7.32 -5.11 -10.59
CA ALA A 134 -8.32 -4.77 -9.57
C ALA A 134 -9.69 -5.25 -10.03
N ILE A 135 -10.22 -6.27 -9.35
CA ILE A 135 -11.43 -6.97 -9.79
C ILE A 135 -12.66 -6.07 -9.75
N ARG A 136 -12.76 -5.24 -8.72
CA ARG A 136 -13.96 -4.42 -8.51
C ARG A 136 -14.06 -3.23 -9.45
N GLU A 137 -12.94 -2.79 -10.00
CA GLU A 137 -12.87 -1.65 -10.92
C GLU A 137 -12.69 -2.09 -12.38
N ASP A 138 -12.55 -3.39 -12.65
CA ASP A 138 -12.20 -3.92 -13.97
C ASP A 138 -10.98 -3.21 -14.55
N HIS A 139 -9.91 -3.14 -13.74
CA HIS A 139 -8.74 -2.31 -14.02
C HIS A 139 -7.46 -3.14 -13.96
N THR A 140 -6.63 -3.05 -14.99
CA THR A 140 -5.29 -3.65 -14.97
C THR A 140 -4.22 -2.57 -14.95
N TYR A 141 -3.30 -2.69 -13.99
CA TYR A 141 -2.12 -1.84 -13.81
C TYR A 141 -0.89 -2.59 -14.27
N LEU A 142 -0.09 -1.96 -15.10
CA LEU A 142 1.11 -2.50 -15.71
C LEU A 142 2.28 -1.61 -15.32
N VAL A 143 3.19 -2.09 -14.49
CA VAL A 143 4.34 -1.32 -14.02
C VAL A 143 5.62 -1.96 -14.52
N ALA A 144 6.37 -1.22 -15.31
CA ALA A 144 7.66 -1.63 -15.85
C ALA A 144 8.77 -0.79 -15.22
N SER A 145 9.69 -1.46 -14.55
CA SER A 145 10.76 -0.85 -13.75
C SER A 145 12.14 -1.39 -14.17
N PRO A 146 12.83 -0.71 -15.11
CA PRO A 146 14.15 -1.11 -15.53
C PRO A 146 15.19 -0.93 -14.43
N GLY A 147 15.99 -1.96 -14.21
CA GLY A 147 17.05 -1.95 -13.20
C GLY A 147 16.59 -2.22 -11.78
N ASP A 148 15.28 -2.38 -11.55
CA ASP A 148 14.76 -2.76 -10.25
C ASP A 148 14.85 -4.28 -10.06
N GLU A 149 15.00 -4.70 -8.81
CA GLU A 149 14.94 -6.08 -8.40
C GLU A 149 13.60 -6.37 -7.72
N LEU A 150 13.08 -7.58 -7.90
CA LEU A 150 11.91 -8.06 -7.19
C LEU A 150 12.32 -8.70 -5.86
N SER A 151 11.59 -8.39 -4.81
CA SER A 151 11.88 -8.92 -3.47
C SER A 151 11.71 -10.45 -3.42
N PRO A 152 12.64 -11.18 -2.80
CA PRO A 152 12.47 -12.62 -2.57
C PRO A 152 11.31 -12.92 -1.59
N TYR A 153 10.89 -11.93 -0.82
CA TYR A 153 9.76 -12.03 0.10
C TYR A 153 8.39 -12.01 -0.61
N LEU A 154 8.33 -11.74 -1.93
CA LEU A 154 7.12 -11.96 -2.73
C LEU A 154 6.74 -13.44 -2.87
N ASN A 155 7.61 -14.34 -2.45
CA ASN A 155 7.37 -15.76 -2.46
C ASN A 155 7.37 -16.33 -1.03
N TYR A 156 6.39 -17.19 -0.76
CA TYR A 156 6.39 -17.96 0.48
C TYR A 156 7.60 -18.92 0.51
N ASP A 157 8.31 -18.90 1.60
CA ASP A 157 9.45 -19.79 1.84
C ASP A 157 9.37 -20.37 3.26
N ALA A 158 9.01 -21.65 3.33
CA ALA A 158 8.86 -22.36 4.60
C ALA A 158 10.16 -22.45 5.40
N SER A 159 11.33 -22.33 4.76
CA SER A 159 12.63 -22.36 5.44
C SER A 159 12.83 -21.20 6.42
N ARG A 160 12.12 -20.09 6.22
CA ARG A 160 12.15 -18.95 7.15
C ARG A 160 11.56 -19.26 8.53
N MET A 161 10.83 -20.38 8.63
CA MET A 161 10.29 -20.90 9.89
C MET A 161 11.14 -22.02 10.50
N GLU A 162 12.24 -22.44 9.86
CA GLU A 162 13.12 -23.47 10.38
C GLU A 162 13.79 -23.03 11.68
N GLY A 163 13.72 -23.88 12.70
CA GLY A 163 14.32 -23.59 14.01
C GLY A 163 13.53 -22.61 14.90
N VAL A 164 12.41 -22.08 14.39
CA VAL A 164 11.56 -21.18 15.19
C VAL A 164 10.90 -21.96 16.32
N PRO A 165 11.02 -21.51 17.60
CA PRO A 165 10.36 -22.16 18.73
C PRO A 165 8.82 -22.19 18.55
N ALA A 166 8.22 -23.30 18.91
CA ALA A 166 6.76 -23.48 18.74
C ALA A 166 5.91 -22.52 19.59
N ASP A 167 6.47 -21.99 20.67
CA ASP A 167 5.84 -21.00 21.55
C ASP A 167 6.22 -19.56 21.24
N ALA A 168 7.09 -19.34 20.25
CA ALA A 168 7.45 -18.01 19.79
C ALA A 168 6.19 -17.24 19.32
N LYS A 169 6.18 -15.95 19.60
CA LYS A 169 5.07 -15.06 19.29
C LYS A 169 5.53 -13.87 18.47
N THR A 170 4.73 -13.52 17.49
CA THR A 170 4.88 -12.23 16.83
C THR A 170 4.34 -11.12 17.71
N THR A 171 5.09 -10.04 17.81
CA THR A 171 4.70 -8.85 18.57
C THR A 171 4.79 -7.61 17.70
N VAL A 172 3.82 -6.71 17.87
CA VAL A 172 3.80 -5.39 17.22
C VAL A 172 4.06 -4.34 18.29
N HIS A 173 5.05 -3.51 18.04
CA HIS A 173 5.49 -2.47 18.97
C HIS A 173 5.26 -1.10 18.32
N MET A 174 4.31 -0.33 18.82
CA MET A 174 4.14 1.08 18.49
C MET A 174 5.07 1.87 19.36
N LEU A 175 6.13 2.41 18.78
CA LEU A 175 7.19 3.08 19.54
C LEU A 175 6.73 4.45 20.06
N GLU A 176 7.11 4.75 21.29
CA GLU A 176 7.07 6.10 21.82
C GLU A 176 8.19 6.93 21.20
N LEU A 177 7.83 7.99 20.47
CA LEU A 177 8.78 8.84 19.75
C LEU A 177 8.85 10.26 20.36
N HIS A 178 9.87 11.03 19.98
CA HIS A 178 10.06 12.41 20.45
C HIS A 178 8.92 13.35 20.04
N THR A 179 8.24 13.03 18.93
CA THR A 179 7.18 13.85 18.36
C THR A 179 6.02 12.97 17.89
N ASN A 180 5.18 13.51 17.01
CA ASN A 180 4.09 12.77 16.35
C ASN A 180 4.59 11.71 15.36
N GLY A 181 5.86 11.39 15.29
CA GLY A 181 6.40 10.44 14.34
C GLY A 181 5.66 9.11 14.34
N ASN A 182 5.80 8.37 13.26
CA ASN A 182 5.24 7.03 13.11
C ASN A 182 6.37 6.00 13.11
N SER A 183 6.27 4.99 13.96
CA SER A 183 7.16 3.82 13.91
C SER A 183 6.51 2.60 14.54
N PHE A 184 6.34 1.56 13.71
CA PHE A 184 5.93 0.24 14.17
C PHE A 184 7.05 -0.76 13.92
N VAL A 185 7.48 -1.43 14.99
CA VAL A 185 8.44 -2.53 14.94
C VAL A 185 7.69 -3.84 15.14
N ILE A 186 7.66 -4.68 14.13
CA ILE A 186 7.07 -6.02 14.21
C ILE A 186 8.20 -7.00 14.44
N LYS A 187 8.25 -7.61 15.63
CA LYS A 187 9.17 -8.70 15.93
C LYS A 187 8.54 -10.01 15.52
N LEU A 188 9.15 -10.69 14.58
CA LEU A 188 8.75 -11.96 14.02
C LEU A 188 9.08 -13.12 14.95
N LYS A 189 8.48 -14.29 14.73
CA LYS A 189 8.75 -15.50 15.53
C LYS A 189 10.21 -15.98 15.46
N ASN A 190 10.90 -15.73 14.36
CA ASN A 190 12.34 -16.04 14.22
C ASN A 190 13.26 -15.03 14.95
N GLY A 191 12.69 -14.01 15.58
CA GLY A 191 13.44 -12.98 16.29
C GLY A 191 13.90 -11.80 15.42
N HIS A 192 13.67 -11.85 14.11
CA HIS A 192 13.94 -10.76 13.18
C HIS A 192 12.82 -9.71 13.20
N PHE A 193 12.97 -8.66 12.41
CA PHE A 193 12.06 -7.52 12.44
C PHE A 193 11.54 -7.15 11.06
N VAL A 194 10.29 -6.69 11.02
CA VAL A 194 9.76 -5.83 9.96
C VAL A 194 9.45 -4.48 10.59
N ILE A 195 9.89 -3.40 9.95
CA ILE A 195 9.70 -2.05 10.47
C ILE A 195 8.86 -1.24 9.50
N HIS A 196 7.93 -0.47 10.02
CA HIS A 196 7.17 0.55 9.29
C HIS A 196 7.54 1.92 9.82
N ASP A 197 8.07 2.76 8.93
CA ASP A 197 8.57 4.10 9.24
C ASP A 197 9.66 4.08 10.33
N GLY A 198 9.95 5.21 10.94
CA GLY A 198 11.03 5.25 11.94
C GLY A 198 11.03 6.49 12.82
N GLY A 199 10.10 7.43 12.55
CA GLY A 199 10.08 8.70 13.23
C GLY A 199 11.05 9.72 12.61
N ILE A 200 11.31 10.81 13.35
CA ILE A 200 12.23 11.88 12.94
C ILE A 200 13.70 11.44 13.09
N ALA A 201 14.61 12.21 12.52
CA ALA A 201 16.05 11.94 12.62
C ALA A 201 16.55 11.83 14.07
N ALA A 202 15.95 12.57 15.00
CA ALA A 202 16.28 12.52 16.43
C ALA A 202 15.89 11.19 17.10
N ASP A 203 14.97 10.43 16.52
CA ASP A 203 14.53 9.13 17.03
C ASP A 203 15.51 8.00 16.67
N ALA A 204 16.43 8.22 15.72
CA ALA A 204 17.35 7.19 15.24
C ALA A 204 18.14 6.47 16.35
N PRO A 205 18.79 7.15 17.31
CA PRO A 205 19.49 6.48 18.40
C PRO A 205 18.56 5.64 19.28
N TYR A 206 17.36 6.15 19.55
CA TYR A 206 16.37 5.43 20.34
C TYR A 206 15.90 4.15 19.62
N LEU A 207 15.56 4.26 18.32
CA LEU A 207 15.15 3.10 17.53
C LEU A 207 16.22 2.01 17.52
N LEU A 208 17.50 2.37 17.34
CA LEU A 208 18.60 1.42 17.37
C LEU A 208 18.76 0.76 18.72
N ASP A 209 18.80 1.54 19.82
CA ASP A 209 18.90 1.00 21.18
C ASP A 209 17.71 0.10 21.52
N TYR A 210 16.51 0.47 21.01
CA TYR A 210 15.31 -0.35 21.17
C TYR A 210 15.45 -1.70 20.47
N LEU A 211 15.87 -1.71 19.21
CA LEU A 211 16.07 -2.94 18.44
C LEU A 211 17.10 -3.86 19.11
N GLU A 212 18.24 -3.30 19.54
CA GLU A 212 19.26 -4.06 20.26
C GLU A 212 18.74 -4.64 21.57
N SER A 213 17.85 -3.93 22.27
CA SER A 213 17.21 -4.45 23.49
C SER A 213 16.28 -5.65 23.26
N GLN A 214 15.88 -5.89 22.01
CA GLN A 214 14.96 -6.96 21.65
C GLN A 214 15.66 -8.24 21.18
N VAL A 215 16.97 -8.24 21.06
CA VAL A 215 17.79 -9.40 20.68
C VAL A 215 18.71 -9.83 21.82
N PRO A 216 19.24 -11.07 21.80
CA PRO A 216 20.24 -11.49 22.78
C PRO A 216 21.48 -10.59 22.80
N GLU A 217 22.08 -10.46 23.96
CA GLU A 217 23.31 -9.65 24.16
C GLU A 217 24.42 -10.11 23.20
N GLY A 218 24.95 -9.16 22.43
CA GLY A 218 26.01 -9.40 21.45
C GLY A 218 25.51 -9.79 20.06
N GLU A 219 24.22 -10.00 19.87
CA GLU A 219 23.62 -10.20 18.56
C GLU A 219 23.18 -8.87 17.93
N LYS A 220 23.22 -8.81 16.60
CA LYS A 220 22.72 -7.66 15.87
C LYS A 220 21.27 -7.89 15.44
N PRO A 221 20.39 -6.89 15.58
CA PRO A 221 19.07 -6.94 15.01
C PRO A 221 19.11 -7.17 13.49
N VAL A 222 18.23 -8.03 13.00
CA VAL A 222 18.04 -8.31 11.58
C VAL A 222 16.69 -7.76 11.14
N ILE A 223 16.70 -6.83 10.21
CA ILE A 223 15.50 -6.22 9.63
C ILE A 223 15.27 -6.84 8.27
N GLU A 224 14.30 -7.76 8.17
CA GLU A 224 13.95 -8.42 6.93
C GLU A 224 13.28 -7.45 5.93
N GLY A 225 12.51 -6.49 6.46
CA GLY A 225 11.90 -5.45 5.65
C GLY A 225 11.73 -4.15 6.42
N TRP A 226 12.19 -3.04 5.83
CA TRP A 226 11.94 -1.70 6.35
C TRP A 226 11.08 -0.93 5.35
N PHE A 227 9.79 -0.82 5.65
CA PHE A 227 8.81 -0.12 4.84
C PHE A 227 8.73 1.34 5.23
N ILE A 228 8.79 2.23 4.25
CA ILE A 228 8.56 3.66 4.43
C ILE A 228 7.23 4.00 3.73
N SER A 229 6.26 4.48 4.50
CA SER A 229 4.93 4.79 4.02
C SER A 229 4.96 5.93 2.99
N HIS A 230 5.69 6.99 3.30
CA HIS A 230 5.96 8.15 2.44
C HIS A 230 7.20 8.92 2.94
N ALA A 231 7.63 9.95 2.21
CA ALA A 231 8.93 10.57 2.42
C ALA A 231 8.97 11.73 3.43
N HIS A 232 7.93 11.94 4.25
CA HIS A 232 8.01 12.95 5.32
C HIS A 232 9.04 12.60 6.39
N GLY A 233 9.59 13.63 7.00
CA GLY A 233 10.69 13.48 7.95
C GLY A 233 10.33 12.79 9.25
N ASP A 234 9.08 12.79 9.65
CA ASP A 234 8.54 12.09 10.82
C ASP A 234 8.17 10.61 10.54
N HIS A 235 8.43 10.15 9.32
CA HIS A 235 8.33 8.75 8.88
C HIS A 235 9.69 8.19 8.45
N SER A 236 10.38 8.88 7.55
CA SER A 236 11.65 8.44 6.97
C SER A 236 12.89 8.93 7.70
N GLY A 237 12.75 9.90 8.61
CA GLY A 237 13.87 10.65 9.19
C GLY A 237 14.90 9.80 9.93
N ALA A 238 14.45 8.84 10.74
CA ALA A 238 15.38 7.97 11.46
C ALA A 238 16.17 7.05 10.51
N LEU A 239 15.50 6.43 9.52
CA LEU A 239 16.19 5.61 8.51
C LEU A 239 17.26 6.42 7.78
N LEU A 240 16.93 7.64 7.35
CA LEU A 240 17.86 8.53 6.67
C LEU A 240 19.02 8.96 7.56
N ALA A 241 18.78 9.23 8.84
CA ALA A 241 19.83 9.58 9.79
C ALA A 241 20.79 8.41 10.02
N ILE A 242 20.25 7.20 10.23
CA ILE A 242 21.04 5.98 10.41
C ILE A 242 21.89 5.71 9.15
N SER A 243 21.31 5.79 7.95
CA SER A 243 22.02 5.51 6.70
C SER A 243 23.24 6.42 6.44
N LYS A 244 23.26 7.61 7.04
CA LYS A 244 24.35 8.59 6.92
C LYS A 244 25.45 8.38 7.94
N ASN A 245 25.27 7.52 8.94
CA ASN A 245 26.24 7.28 10.01
C ASN A 245 26.71 5.82 10.00
N ILE A 246 27.96 5.61 9.59
CA ILE A 246 28.54 4.26 9.48
C ILE A 246 28.56 3.49 10.81
N GLN A 247 28.64 4.19 11.95
CA GLN A 247 28.60 3.55 13.27
C GLN A 247 27.19 3.00 13.53
N ASP A 248 26.15 3.73 13.19
CA ASP A 248 24.76 3.33 13.36
C ASP A 248 24.37 2.22 12.37
N VAL A 249 24.77 2.36 11.10
CA VAL A 249 24.60 1.32 10.07
C VAL A 249 25.16 -0.03 10.53
N ASN A 250 26.32 -0.04 11.19
CA ASN A 250 26.97 -1.27 11.64
C ASN A 250 26.30 -1.93 12.85
N ARG A 251 25.29 -1.31 13.46
CA ARG A 251 24.54 -1.88 14.60
C ARG A 251 23.46 -2.88 14.17
N ILE A 252 23.03 -2.84 12.93
CA ILE A 252 21.91 -3.63 12.42
C ILE A 252 22.26 -4.32 11.10
N TYR A 253 21.50 -5.35 10.73
CA TYR A 253 21.44 -5.89 9.38
C TYR A 253 20.10 -5.49 8.75
N VAL A 254 20.10 -5.14 7.46
CA VAL A 254 18.90 -4.80 6.70
C VAL A 254 18.92 -5.59 5.40
N GLU A 255 17.92 -6.47 5.19
CA GLU A 255 17.79 -7.25 3.97
C GLU A 255 17.19 -6.42 2.83
N GLY A 256 16.20 -5.58 3.16
CA GLY A 256 15.56 -4.71 2.17
C GLY A 256 14.90 -3.48 2.76
N VAL A 257 14.96 -2.39 1.99
CA VAL A 257 14.18 -1.17 2.22
C VAL A 257 13.08 -1.11 1.17
N TYR A 258 11.87 -0.86 1.60
CA TYR A 258 10.65 -0.86 0.77
C TYR A 258 10.07 0.54 0.72
N PHE A 259 10.05 1.13 -0.45
CA PHE A 259 9.52 2.48 -0.65
C PHE A 259 8.75 2.56 -1.97
N SER A 260 7.46 2.92 -1.87
CA SER A 260 6.63 3.15 -3.05
C SER A 260 6.97 4.46 -3.73
N GLN A 261 6.75 4.48 -5.05
CA GLN A 261 6.88 5.69 -5.85
C GLN A 261 5.93 6.79 -5.34
N PRO A 262 6.41 7.99 -5.04
CA PRO A 262 5.56 9.14 -4.81
C PRO A 262 4.96 9.64 -6.12
N SER A 263 4.02 10.59 -6.06
CA SER A 263 3.53 11.21 -7.29
C SER A 263 4.67 11.91 -8.06
N PRO A 264 4.59 11.99 -9.40
CA PRO A 264 5.60 12.68 -10.21
C PRO A 264 5.86 14.11 -9.76
N MET A 265 4.81 14.85 -9.38
CA MET A 265 4.92 16.22 -8.89
C MET A 265 5.65 16.34 -7.55
N VAL A 266 5.43 15.39 -6.65
CA VAL A 266 6.17 15.32 -5.38
C VAL A 266 7.65 15.06 -5.68
N TYR A 267 7.93 14.14 -6.59
CA TYR A 267 9.29 13.82 -7.00
C TYR A 267 10.02 15.03 -7.60
N GLU A 268 9.39 15.74 -8.57
CA GLU A 268 9.98 16.95 -9.17
C GLU A 268 10.26 18.05 -8.14
N LYS A 269 9.30 18.28 -7.24
CA LYS A 269 9.42 19.32 -6.22
C LYS A 269 10.60 19.07 -5.28
N LEU A 270 10.91 17.81 -5.01
CA LEU A 270 11.99 17.41 -4.13
C LEU A 270 13.36 17.44 -4.80
N THR A 271 13.44 17.13 -6.08
CA THR A 271 14.70 17.18 -6.82
C THR A 271 15.18 18.61 -7.07
N MET A 272 14.30 19.62 -6.98
CA MET A 272 14.64 21.03 -7.24
C MET A 272 15.24 21.77 -6.04
N GLY A 273 15.29 21.22 -4.84
CA GLY A 273 15.54 22.01 -3.61
C GLY A 273 16.70 21.59 -2.71
N GLY A 274 17.51 20.60 -3.02
CA GLY A 274 18.61 20.18 -2.15
C GLY A 274 18.62 18.68 -1.81
N GLU A 275 19.12 18.30 -0.62
CA GLU A 275 19.12 16.89 -0.18
C GLU A 275 17.68 16.35 -0.10
N ASP A 276 17.36 15.50 -1.05
CA ASP A 276 16.03 14.96 -1.23
C ASP A 276 15.97 13.54 -0.66
N PRO A 277 15.22 13.34 0.45
CA PRO A 277 15.03 12.00 1.00
C PRO A 277 14.40 11.05 -0.01
N THR A 278 13.48 11.52 -0.84
CA THR A 278 12.80 10.72 -1.86
C THR A 278 13.78 10.18 -2.87
N ASN A 279 14.68 11.01 -3.39
CA ASN A 279 15.70 10.56 -4.32
C ASN A 279 16.62 9.50 -3.70
N GLY A 280 17.07 9.67 -2.47
CA GLY A 280 17.87 8.69 -1.76
C GLY A 280 17.16 7.35 -1.57
N LEU A 281 15.87 7.37 -1.24
CA LEU A 281 15.02 6.18 -1.13
C LEU A 281 14.80 5.52 -2.49
N MET A 282 14.40 6.29 -3.49
CA MET A 282 14.11 5.80 -4.85
C MET A 282 15.35 5.25 -5.57
N THR A 283 16.51 5.88 -5.41
CA THR A 283 17.76 5.46 -6.08
C THR A 283 18.46 4.28 -5.40
N GLY A 284 17.96 3.83 -4.24
CA GLY A 284 18.61 2.80 -3.45
C GLY A 284 19.89 3.28 -2.74
N MET A 285 20.14 4.59 -2.71
CA MET A 285 21.31 5.17 -1.99
C MET A 285 21.17 4.93 -0.50
N VAL A 286 19.96 5.04 0.04
CA VAL A 286 19.69 4.82 1.46
C VAL A 286 19.83 3.33 1.80
N SER A 287 19.20 2.44 1.05
CA SER A 287 19.29 0.99 1.27
C SER A 287 20.74 0.49 1.11
N GLY A 288 21.44 0.96 0.08
CA GLY A 288 22.82 0.57 -0.19
C GLY A 288 23.84 0.95 0.91
N ALA A 289 23.48 1.82 1.83
CA ALA A 289 24.30 2.12 3.01
C ALA A 289 24.36 0.93 3.99
N PHE A 290 23.30 0.13 4.07
CA PHE A 290 23.18 -1.01 4.99
C PHE A 290 23.79 -2.28 4.39
N LYS A 291 23.97 -3.27 5.27
CA LYS A 291 24.40 -4.63 4.89
C LYS A 291 23.36 -5.65 5.31
N ASP A 292 23.16 -6.65 4.46
CA ASP A 292 22.44 -7.87 4.81
C ASP A 292 23.31 -8.78 5.72
N GLN A 293 22.76 -9.88 6.21
CA GLN A 293 23.48 -10.85 7.04
C GLN A 293 24.66 -11.49 6.29
N ASN A 294 24.70 -11.47 4.98
CA ASN A 294 25.76 -12.02 4.13
C ASN A 294 26.85 -10.98 3.81
N GLY A 295 26.68 -9.73 4.26
CA GLY A 295 27.60 -8.63 4.02
C GLY A 295 27.40 -7.91 2.68
N ASN A 296 26.37 -8.25 1.90
CA ASN A 296 26.01 -7.53 0.69
C ASN A 296 25.30 -6.22 1.04
N ALA A 297 25.25 -5.30 0.07
CA ALA A 297 24.44 -4.10 0.24
C ALA A 297 22.94 -4.50 0.30
N ALA A 298 22.22 -3.90 1.23
CA ALA A 298 20.78 -4.08 1.32
C ALA A 298 20.10 -3.63 0.03
N LYS A 299 19.00 -4.30 -0.32
CA LYS A 299 18.29 -4.04 -1.55
C LYS A 299 17.22 -2.97 -1.36
N ASN A 300 16.90 -2.31 -2.46
CA ASN A 300 15.79 -1.38 -2.55
C ASN A 300 14.66 -2.03 -3.32
N TYR A 301 13.47 -2.09 -2.73
CA TYR A 301 12.30 -2.70 -3.33
C TYR A 301 11.16 -1.70 -3.41
N ARG A 302 10.35 -1.88 -4.43
CA ARG A 302 9.17 -1.05 -4.66
C ARG A 302 7.90 -1.84 -4.38
N PRO A 303 7.17 -1.54 -3.30
CA PRO A 303 5.85 -2.10 -3.08
C PRO A 303 4.87 -1.59 -4.13
N LEU A 304 4.20 -2.52 -4.81
CA LEU A 304 3.19 -2.25 -5.82
C LEU A 304 1.87 -2.89 -5.42
N TYR A 305 0.77 -2.28 -5.84
CA TYR A 305 -0.58 -2.78 -5.58
C TYR A 305 -0.74 -4.27 -5.88
N GLY A 306 -1.40 -4.96 -4.98
CA GLY A 306 -1.70 -6.39 -5.10
C GLY A 306 -0.52 -7.31 -4.79
N GLN A 307 0.70 -6.80 -4.64
CA GLN A 307 1.81 -7.62 -4.19
C GLN A 307 1.59 -8.10 -2.76
N ARG A 308 1.99 -9.35 -2.49
CA ARG A 308 1.96 -9.97 -1.17
C ARG A 308 3.37 -10.37 -0.76
N TYR A 309 3.78 -9.91 0.40
CA TYR A 309 5.07 -10.27 0.99
C TYR A 309 4.87 -11.29 2.11
N TYR A 310 5.83 -12.21 2.23
CA TYR A 310 5.86 -13.27 3.23
C TYR A 310 7.13 -13.16 4.08
N PHE A 311 7.01 -12.62 5.28
CA PHE A 311 8.10 -12.51 6.24
C PHE A 311 7.87 -13.50 7.38
N CYS A 312 8.75 -14.53 7.48
CA CYS A 312 8.63 -15.57 8.51
C CYS A 312 7.18 -16.07 8.66
N ASP A 313 6.45 -15.59 9.67
CA ASP A 313 5.09 -16.02 10.03
C ASP A 313 3.99 -14.99 9.71
N ILE A 314 4.32 -13.92 9.03
CA ILE A 314 3.34 -12.88 8.65
C ILE A 314 3.23 -12.73 7.13
N MET A 315 2.07 -12.29 6.68
CA MET A 315 1.85 -11.82 5.31
C MET A 315 1.52 -10.33 5.33
N ILE A 316 1.97 -9.62 4.30
CA ILE A 316 1.69 -8.19 4.11
C ILE A 316 1.19 -7.98 2.68
N ASP A 317 -0.06 -7.56 2.53
CA ASP A 317 -0.63 -7.17 1.26
C ASP A 317 -0.45 -5.66 1.03
N VAL A 318 -0.02 -5.27 -0.15
CA VAL A 318 0.00 -3.88 -0.59
C VAL A 318 -1.39 -3.51 -1.11
N SER A 319 -2.21 -2.95 -0.23
CA SER A 319 -3.62 -2.66 -0.52
C SER A 319 -3.80 -1.39 -1.36
N LEU A 320 -2.91 -0.42 -1.20
CA LEU A 320 -2.93 0.82 -1.96
C LEU A 320 -1.50 1.31 -2.19
N SER A 321 -1.24 1.75 -3.39
CA SER A 321 -0.02 2.45 -3.80
C SER A 321 -0.35 3.43 -4.92
N MET A 322 0.60 4.20 -5.40
CA MET A 322 0.33 5.34 -6.27
C MET A 322 -0.31 4.96 -7.62
N GLU A 323 -0.13 3.74 -8.08
CA GLU A 323 -0.66 3.25 -9.37
C GLU A 323 -2.19 3.30 -9.47
N GLN A 324 -2.89 3.23 -8.34
CA GLN A 324 -4.34 3.19 -8.31
C GLN A 324 -4.99 4.56 -8.25
N PHE A 325 -4.20 5.60 -8.08
CA PHE A 325 -4.74 6.94 -8.03
C PHE A 325 -5.17 7.38 -9.43
N PRO A 326 -6.25 8.15 -9.55
CA PRO A 326 -6.65 8.70 -10.83
C PRO A 326 -5.57 9.67 -11.36
N PRO A 327 -5.45 9.84 -12.69
CA PRO A 327 -4.41 10.68 -13.29
C PRO A 327 -4.30 12.08 -12.71
N GLU A 328 -5.39 12.66 -12.27
CA GLU A 328 -5.43 13.98 -11.63
C GLU A 328 -4.69 14.00 -10.30
N ALA A 329 -4.66 12.89 -9.58
CA ALA A 329 -3.94 12.75 -8.32
C ALA A 329 -2.42 12.64 -8.51
N TYR A 330 -1.94 12.26 -9.70
CA TYR A 330 -0.50 12.28 -10.00
C TYR A 330 0.10 13.68 -9.96
N TYR A 331 -0.73 14.69 -9.99
CA TYR A 331 -0.33 16.10 -9.83
C TYR A 331 -0.43 16.58 -8.39
N THR A 332 -0.71 15.71 -7.43
CA THR A 332 -0.67 16.09 -6.01
C THR A 332 0.76 16.46 -5.61
N THR A 333 0.87 17.51 -4.81
CA THR A 333 2.11 17.90 -4.14
C THR A 333 2.09 17.52 -2.67
N ASP A 334 1.06 16.80 -2.23
CA ASP A 334 0.92 16.31 -0.87
C ASP A 334 1.56 14.93 -0.75
N PHE A 335 2.60 14.85 0.05
CA PHE A 335 3.29 13.60 0.35
C PHE A 335 2.39 12.58 1.03
N ASN A 336 1.47 13.04 1.86
CA ASN A 336 0.58 12.16 2.61
C ASN A 336 -0.32 11.33 1.69
N ASP A 337 -0.82 11.94 0.61
CA ASP A 337 -1.61 11.21 -0.39
C ASP A 337 -0.82 10.11 -1.12
N THR A 338 0.52 10.10 -1.01
CA THR A 338 1.37 9.07 -1.61
C THR A 338 1.66 7.89 -0.68
N SER A 339 1.09 7.89 0.52
CA SER A 339 1.29 6.82 1.51
C SER A 339 0.84 5.46 0.98
N VAL A 340 1.72 4.47 1.10
CA VAL A 340 1.37 3.09 0.81
C VAL A 340 0.53 2.48 1.94
N TRP A 341 -0.48 1.69 1.57
CA TRP A 341 -1.31 0.95 2.53
C TRP A 341 -0.87 -0.49 2.61
N LEU A 342 -0.64 -0.95 3.82
CA LEU A 342 -0.12 -2.28 4.10
C LEU A 342 -1.07 -3.00 5.06
N MET A 343 -1.73 -4.04 4.54
CA MET A 343 -2.58 -4.92 5.33
C MET A 343 -1.76 -6.11 5.81
N HIS A 344 -1.56 -6.20 7.11
CA HIS A 344 -0.84 -7.30 7.74
C HIS A 344 -1.80 -8.39 8.16
N HIS A 345 -1.43 -9.63 7.86
CA HIS A 345 -2.08 -10.83 8.33
C HIS A 345 -1.16 -11.53 9.33
N ILE A 346 -1.52 -11.45 10.61
CA ILE A 346 -0.72 -11.98 11.72
C ILE A 346 -1.62 -12.94 12.53
N GLU A 347 -1.29 -14.23 12.57
CA GLU A 347 -2.06 -15.23 13.31
C GLU A 347 -3.58 -15.20 12.99
N GLY A 348 -3.93 -14.98 11.72
CA GLY A 348 -5.30 -14.89 11.25
C GLY A 348 -6.03 -13.58 11.60
N GLN A 349 -5.34 -12.61 12.14
CA GLN A 349 -5.85 -11.28 12.45
C GLN A 349 -5.33 -10.24 11.46
N ARG A 350 -6.12 -9.17 11.23
CA ARG A 350 -5.82 -8.11 10.29
C ARG A 350 -5.38 -6.84 11.01
N PHE A 351 -4.25 -6.31 10.57
CA PHE A 351 -3.70 -5.06 11.06
C PHE A 351 -3.37 -4.14 9.88
N LEU A 352 -4.03 -2.99 9.79
CA LEU A 352 -3.81 -2.00 8.73
C LEU A 352 -2.87 -0.90 9.21
N ILE A 353 -1.81 -0.66 8.41
CA ILE A 353 -0.95 0.52 8.49
C ILE A 353 -1.04 1.24 7.14
N ALA A 354 -1.40 2.52 7.13
CA ALA A 354 -1.62 3.28 5.91
C ALA A 354 -0.97 4.69 5.92
N GLY A 355 0.06 4.86 6.76
CA GLY A 355 0.78 6.12 6.88
C GLY A 355 -0.12 7.30 7.15
N ASP A 356 0.15 8.41 6.47
CA ASP A 356 -0.55 9.68 6.67
C ASP A 356 -1.61 9.95 5.59
N THR A 357 -2.14 8.89 5.00
CA THR A 357 -3.13 8.98 3.94
C THR A 357 -4.23 10.01 4.21
N HIS A 358 -4.50 10.81 3.20
CA HIS A 358 -5.57 11.79 3.19
C HIS A 358 -6.80 11.29 2.42
N HIS A 359 -7.70 12.21 2.17
CA HIS A 359 -9.00 12.03 1.54
C HIS A 359 -8.95 11.27 0.20
N THR A 360 -7.96 11.54 -0.66
CA THR A 360 -7.86 10.90 -1.97
C THR A 360 -7.62 9.40 -1.83
N GLY A 361 -6.64 9.00 -1.01
CA GLY A 361 -6.35 7.58 -0.78
C GLY A 361 -7.52 6.84 -0.13
N MET A 362 -8.22 7.45 0.82
CA MET A 362 -9.42 6.84 1.43
C MET A 362 -10.52 6.58 0.40
N ARG A 363 -10.77 7.53 -0.51
CA ARG A 363 -11.77 7.36 -1.57
C ARG A 363 -11.39 6.26 -2.56
N VAL A 364 -10.12 6.23 -2.97
CA VAL A 364 -9.63 5.16 -3.85
C VAL A 364 -9.84 3.81 -3.18
N ALA A 365 -9.43 3.67 -1.91
CA ALA A 365 -9.61 2.42 -1.17
C ALA A 365 -11.09 1.99 -1.05
N MET A 366 -12.00 2.92 -0.80
CA MET A 366 -13.45 2.61 -0.74
C MET A 366 -14.03 2.19 -2.10
N ASN A 367 -13.46 2.65 -3.21
CA ASN A 367 -13.86 2.20 -4.53
C ASN A 367 -13.35 0.78 -4.82
N MET A 368 -12.13 0.50 -4.40
CA MET A 368 -11.46 -0.76 -4.70
C MET A 368 -11.90 -1.93 -3.82
N PHE A 369 -12.31 -1.65 -2.58
CA PHE A 369 -12.63 -2.67 -1.59
C PHE A 369 -14.03 -2.47 -1.01
N ASP A 370 -14.68 -3.58 -0.66
CA ASP A 370 -15.87 -3.53 0.20
C ASP A 370 -15.49 -3.26 1.66
N SER A 371 -16.45 -2.80 2.44
CA SER A 371 -16.25 -2.55 3.87
C SER A 371 -15.80 -3.80 4.64
N SER A 372 -16.09 -5.00 4.13
CA SER A 372 -15.63 -6.27 4.72
C SER A 372 -14.11 -6.45 4.65
N TYR A 373 -13.45 -5.87 3.65
CA TYR A 373 -11.99 -5.84 3.59
C TYR A 373 -11.37 -5.08 4.76
N PHE A 374 -12.08 -4.11 5.30
CA PHE A 374 -11.68 -3.31 6.44
C PHE A 374 -12.32 -3.75 7.76
N ASP A 375 -12.63 -5.05 7.91
CA ASP A 375 -12.96 -5.66 9.21
C ASP A 375 -11.65 -5.99 9.92
N LEU A 376 -11.15 -5.05 10.72
CA LEU A 376 -9.80 -5.03 11.26
C LEU A 376 -9.79 -5.44 12.73
N ASP A 377 -8.83 -6.26 13.13
CA ASP A 377 -8.54 -6.47 14.54
C ASP A 377 -7.78 -5.29 15.14
N VAL A 378 -6.84 -4.73 14.38
CA VAL A 378 -6.04 -3.58 14.77
C VAL A 378 -5.96 -2.56 13.62
N PHE A 379 -6.12 -1.31 13.94
CA PHE A 379 -6.05 -0.19 13.02
C PHE A 379 -5.05 0.86 13.52
N ALA A 380 -3.97 1.10 12.77
CA ALA A 380 -3.12 2.26 12.99
C ALA A 380 -3.77 3.47 12.35
N VAL A 381 -4.20 4.43 13.16
CA VAL A 381 -4.91 5.61 12.67
C VAL A 381 -4.03 6.44 11.74
N PHE A 382 -4.62 6.95 10.68
CA PHE A 382 -3.92 7.76 9.67
C PHE A 382 -3.42 9.08 10.24
N HIS A 383 -2.30 9.56 9.72
CA HIS A 383 -1.79 10.93 9.87
C HIS A 383 -1.87 11.41 11.33
N HIS A 384 -1.39 10.59 12.27
CA HIS A 384 -1.38 10.92 13.71
C HIS A 384 -2.75 11.39 14.21
N ALA A 385 -3.85 10.83 13.67
CA ALA A 385 -5.25 11.26 13.82
C ALA A 385 -5.52 12.74 13.43
N ILE A 386 -4.74 13.25 12.48
CA ILE A 386 -5.04 14.52 11.79
C ILE A 386 -5.78 14.16 10.50
N ASN A 387 -6.88 14.85 10.21
CA ASN A 387 -7.67 14.63 8.99
C ASN A 387 -8.18 13.18 8.84
N VAL A 388 -8.63 12.58 9.91
CA VAL A 388 -9.38 11.33 9.89
C VAL A 388 -10.85 11.66 9.64
N TRP A 389 -11.41 11.15 8.56
CA TRP A 389 -12.79 11.46 8.17
C TRP A 389 -13.76 10.37 8.57
N ASP A 390 -14.84 10.76 9.22
CA ASP A 390 -15.88 9.85 9.70
C ASP A 390 -16.42 8.92 8.61
N TYR A 391 -16.56 9.43 7.37
CA TYR A 391 -17.08 8.61 6.27
C TYR A 391 -16.23 7.37 5.98
N PHE A 392 -14.90 7.42 6.21
CA PHE A 392 -14.03 6.26 6.05
C PHE A 392 -14.03 5.39 7.31
N THR A 393 -13.98 6.00 8.48
CA THR A 393 -14.00 5.25 9.74
C THR A 393 -15.33 4.55 9.96
N ASP A 394 -16.44 5.12 9.49
CA ASP A 394 -17.75 4.46 9.46
C ASP A 394 -17.84 3.32 8.44
N TYR A 395 -17.04 3.39 7.39
CA TYR A 395 -16.93 2.33 6.39
C TYR A 395 -16.19 1.11 6.91
N CYS A 396 -15.25 1.32 7.84
CA CYS A 396 -14.43 0.28 8.45
C CYS A 396 -15.07 -0.30 9.70
N LYS A 397 -14.63 -1.51 10.07
CA LYS A 397 -14.84 -2.06 11.40
C LYS A 397 -13.48 -2.31 12.02
N TYR A 398 -13.31 -1.95 13.27
CA TYR A 398 -12.03 -2.14 13.96
C TYR A 398 -12.28 -2.35 15.47
N LYS A 399 -11.48 -3.24 16.07
CA LYS A 399 -11.56 -3.52 17.49
C LYS A 399 -10.63 -2.62 18.29
N THR A 400 -9.36 -2.58 17.89
CA THR A 400 -8.32 -1.78 18.55
C THR A 400 -7.78 -0.71 17.62
N VAL A 401 -7.75 0.53 18.07
CA VAL A 401 -7.15 1.67 17.38
C VAL A 401 -5.83 2.02 18.04
N LEU A 402 -4.76 2.03 17.25
CA LEU A 402 -3.44 2.51 17.66
C LEU A 402 -3.25 3.95 17.20
N TYR A 403 -2.96 4.82 18.14
CA TYR A 403 -2.83 6.24 17.93
C TYR A 403 -1.38 6.69 18.10
N THR A 404 -0.74 7.06 17.01
CA THR A 404 0.68 7.41 16.95
C THR A 404 0.96 8.88 17.33
N SER A 405 0.29 9.37 18.36
CA SER A 405 0.51 10.72 18.88
C SER A 405 0.21 10.76 20.37
N TRP A 406 0.68 11.80 21.04
CA TRP A 406 0.38 11.97 22.47
C TRP A 406 -1.01 12.55 22.67
N ARG A 407 -1.52 12.38 23.88
CA ARG A 407 -2.89 12.74 24.24
C ARG A 407 -3.24 14.19 23.93
N GLU A 408 -2.37 15.12 24.28
CA GLU A 408 -2.61 16.56 24.12
C GLU A 408 -2.80 16.95 22.66
N ALA A 409 -2.06 16.32 21.77
CA ALA A 409 -2.21 16.55 20.34
C ALA A 409 -3.55 16.04 19.81
N SER A 410 -4.11 14.99 20.41
CA SER A 410 -5.37 14.40 19.98
C SER A 410 -6.59 15.15 20.51
N ILE A 411 -6.49 15.74 21.69
CA ILE A 411 -7.62 16.35 22.38
C ILE A 411 -7.59 17.87 22.25
N TRP A 412 -6.41 18.46 22.29
CA TRP A 412 -6.28 19.91 22.37
C TRP A 412 -4.92 20.40 21.88
N GLU A 413 -4.94 21.33 20.96
CA GLU A 413 -3.80 22.13 20.57
C GLU A 413 -4.20 23.61 20.58
N PRO A 414 -3.69 24.40 21.54
CA PRO A 414 -4.11 25.80 21.67
C PRO A 414 -3.78 26.66 20.46
N SER A 415 -2.71 26.32 19.75
CA SER A 415 -2.24 27.06 18.57
C SER A 415 -3.00 26.72 17.30
N ARG A 416 -3.72 25.58 17.30
CA ARG A 416 -4.50 25.10 16.16
C ARG A 416 -5.82 24.49 16.62
N PRO A 417 -6.75 25.31 17.10
CA PRO A 417 -8.02 24.81 17.57
C PRO A 417 -8.85 24.32 16.38
N SER A 418 -8.60 23.11 15.93
CA SER A 418 -9.49 22.46 14.99
C SER A 418 -10.51 21.66 15.80
N LEU A 419 -11.69 22.23 15.94
CA LEU A 419 -12.84 21.55 16.55
C LEU A 419 -13.15 20.23 15.81
N ALA A 420 -12.90 20.20 14.51
CA ALA A 420 -13.07 19.00 13.69
C ALA A 420 -12.16 17.85 14.16
N ARG A 421 -10.89 18.11 14.42
CA ARG A 421 -9.94 17.11 14.89
C ARG A 421 -10.34 16.47 16.24
N VAL A 422 -10.84 17.28 17.15
CA VAL A 422 -11.34 16.78 18.44
C VAL A 422 -12.56 15.90 18.25
N ALA A 423 -13.49 16.30 17.37
CA ALA A 423 -14.68 15.52 17.06
C ALA A 423 -14.34 14.20 16.37
N GLU A 424 -13.44 14.22 15.38
CA GLU A 424 -12.94 13.02 14.67
C GLU A 424 -12.31 12.01 15.64
N ASN A 425 -11.46 12.48 16.54
CA ASN A 425 -10.84 11.61 17.54
C ASN A 425 -11.86 11.05 18.55
N GLU A 426 -12.85 11.83 18.94
CA GLU A 426 -13.92 11.37 19.80
C GLU A 426 -14.78 10.31 19.10
N HIS A 427 -15.06 10.49 17.81
CA HIS A 427 -15.76 9.50 17.00
C HIS A 427 -15.01 8.16 16.93
N LEU A 428 -13.70 8.18 16.62
CA LEU A 428 -12.85 7.00 16.65
C LEU A 428 -12.88 6.27 17.98
N ARG A 429 -12.79 7.01 19.08
CA ARG A 429 -12.82 6.44 20.44
C ARG A 429 -14.13 5.79 20.79
N GLN A 430 -15.25 6.34 20.30
CA GLN A 430 -16.58 5.76 20.52
C GLN A 430 -16.86 4.56 19.62
N SER A 431 -16.16 4.45 18.49
CA SER A 431 -16.40 3.42 17.47
C SER A 431 -15.56 2.15 17.65
N CYS A 432 -14.58 2.15 18.57
CA CYS A 432 -13.71 0.99 18.81
C CYS A 432 -13.91 0.41 20.21
N GLU A 433 -13.49 -0.85 20.39
CA GLU A 433 -13.48 -1.50 21.71
C GLU A 433 -12.30 -1.00 22.55
N GLU A 434 -11.20 -0.61 21.91
CA GLU A 434 -9.98 -0.19 22.57
C GLU A 434 -9.26 0.89 21.75
N TYR A 435 -8.81 1.95 22.43
CA TYR A 435 -8.10 3.06 21.84
C TYR A 435 -6.80 3.30 22.60
N VAL A 436 -5.66 3.12 21.96
CA VAL A 436 -4.34 3.08 22.61
C VAL A 436 -3.39 4.08 21.98
N SER A 437 -2.79 4.96 22.80
CA SER A 437 -1.76 5.92 22.41
C SER A 437 -0.39 5.50 22.93
N HIS A 438 0.66 5.83 22.22
CA HIS A 438 2.03 5.69 22.72
C HIS A 438 2.44 6.74 23.76
N GLY A 439 1.53 7.62 24.15
CA GLY A 439 1.82 8.73 25.06
C GLY A 439 2.33 8.38 26.45
N ASN A 440 2.37 7.12 26.82
CA ASN A 440 2.88 6.64 28.13
C ASN A 440 4.03 5.64 27.99
N GLY A 441 4.58 5.50 26.81
CA GLY A 441 5.63 4.54 26.50
C GLY A 441 5.31 3.69 25.27
N THR A 442 6.25 2.89 24.85
CA THR A 442 6.06 1.96 23.75
C THR A 442 5.00 0.93 24.08
N VAL A 443 4.00 0.85 23.19
CA VAL A 443 2.90 -0.10 23.32
C VAL A 443 3.23 -1.38 22.58
N VAL A 444 3.03 -2.53 23.25
CA VAL A 444 3.33 -3.86 22.70
C VAL A 444 2.09 -4.70 22.65
N LEU A 445 1.72 -5.17 21.46
CA LEU A 445 0.66 -6.15 21.22
C LEU A 445 1.29 -7.50 20.92
N THR A 446 0.80 -8.58 21.55
CA THR A 446 1.24 -9.95 21.27
C THR A 446 0.16 -10.67 20.47
N PHE A 447 0.53 -11.24 19.33
CA PHE A 447 -0.41 -11.94 18.45
C PHE A 447 -0.46 -13.46 18.74
N PRO A 448 -1.65 -14.11 18.62
CA PRO A 448 -2.93 -13.48 18.34
C PRO A 448 -3.33 -12.49 19.45
N TYR A 449 -3.66 -11.27 19.03
CA TYR A 449 -3.96 -10.19 19.96
C TYR A 449 -5.39 -10.28 20.50
N LYS A 450 -5.55 -9.99 21.78
CA LYS A 450 -6.85 -9.88 22.44
C LYS A 450 -6.98 -8.50 23.06
N VAL A 451 -8.09 -7.83 22.80
CA VAL A 451 -8.44 -6.52 23.37
C VAL A 451 -8.19 -6.52 24.89
N GLY A 452 -7.55 -5.47 25.36
CA GLY A 452 -7.20 -5.27 26.77
C GLY A 452 -5.92 -5.99 27.25
N THR A 453 -5.16 -6.63 26.36
CA THR A 453 -3.95 -7.37 26.75
C THR A 453 -2.64 -6.74 26.31
N TYR A 454 -2.67 -5.54 25.71
CA TYR A 454 -1.45 -4.81 25.37
C TYR A 454 -0.61 -4.50 26.64
N LYS A 455 0.69 -4.31 26.38
CA LYS A 455 1.61 -3.89 27.42
C LYS A 455 2.18 -2.54 27.07
N VAL A 456 2.44 -1.73 28.06
CA VAL A 456 3.18 -0.49 27.92
C VAL A 456 4.55 -0.68 28.56
N LEU A 457 5.61 -0.53 27.78
CA LEU A 457 6.96 -0.50 28.32
C LEU A 457 7.21 0.87 28.94
N LYS A 458 7.90 0.88 30.08
CA LYS A 458 8.27 2.16 30.69
C LYS A 458 9.06 3.00 29.68
N PRO A 459 8.78 4.31 29.62
CA PRO A 459 9.58 5.21 28.81
C PRO A 459 11.05 5.04 29.16
N LEU A 460 11.90 5.01 28.16
CA LEU A 460 13.34 5.12 28.38
C LEU A 460 13.63 6.52 28.92
N ASP A 461 14.65 6.63 29.78
CA ASP A 461 15.19 7.94 30.10
C ASP A 461 15.62 8.60 28.79
N TRP A 462 15.02 9.74 28.47
CA TRP A 462 15.23 10.43 27.20
C TRP A 462 16.64 11.02 27.12
N LYS A 463 17.64 10.14 26.99
CA LYS A 463 19.04 10.50 26.78
C LYS A 463 19.36 11.04 25.38
N TYR A 464 18.35 11.06 24.51
CA TYR A 464 18.48 11.43 23.10
C TYR A 464 18.02 12.86 22.81
N ASP A 465 17.91 13.69 23.83
CA ASP A 465 17.54 15.08 23.66
C ASP A 465 18.60 15.83 22.83
N ASN A 466 18.26 16.08 21.58
CA ASN A 466 19.07 16.86 20.65
C ASN A 466 18.60 18.33 20.59
N GLY A 467 18.09 18.87 21.68
CA GLY A 467 17.49 20.20 21.76
C GLY A 467 16.02 20.23 21.33
N VAL A 468 15.45 19.08 21.02
CA VAL A 468 14.01 18.92 20.83
C VAL A 468 13.34 18.96 22.19
N LYS A 469 12.31 19.77 22.35
CA LYS A 469 11.53 19.79 23.59
C LYS A 469 10.85 18.43 23.73
N LEU A 470 11.28 17.68 24.71
CA LEU A 470 10.71 16.36 24.98
C LEU A 470 9.26 16.49 25.43
N ILE A 471 8.48 15.51 25.04
CA ILE A 471 7.11 15.31 25.52
C ILE A 471 7.03 14.35 26.71
N ASP A 472 8.18 13.89 27.15
CA ASP A 472 8.39 12.94 28.25
C ASP A 472 7.68 13.32 29.55
N LYS A 473 7.63 14.61 29.90
CA LYS A 473 6.93 15.07 31.10
C LYS A 473 5.46 14.79 31.04
N GLN A 474 4.86 14.91 29.87
CA GLN A 474 3.46 14.62 29.67
C GLN A 474 3.22 13.12 29.71
N HIS A 475 4.16 12.34 29.21
CA HIS A 475 4.15 10.90 29.27
C HIS A 475 4.44 10.35 30.66
N ALA A 476 5.40 10.94 31.36
CA ALA A 476 5.78 10.52 32.71
C ALA A 476 4.66 10.69 33.75
N GLU A 477 3.75 11.63 33.54
CA GLU A 477 2.56 11.78 34.36
C GLU A 477 1.54 10.66 34.16
N GLY A 478 1.82 9.76 33.22
CA GLY A 478 1.20 8.44 33.11
C GLY A 478 -0.28 8.44 32.84
N GLN A 479 -0.74 9.36 32.03
CA GLN A 479 -2.13 9.74 32.16
C GLN A 479 -3.09 9.13 31.16
N TRP A 480 -2.56 8.52 30.09
CA TRP A 480 -3.49 8.04 29.11
C TRP A 480 -2.94 6.93 28.24
N VAL A 481 -3.30 5.74 28.63
CA VAL A 481 -3.34 4.55 27.79
C VAL A 481 -4.76 4.07 27.96
N GLY A 482 -5.62 4.43 27.04
CA GLY A 482 -7.01 4.26 27.30
C GLY A 482 -7.63 3.13 26.54
N THR A 483 -8.54 2.47 27.19
CA THR A 483 -9.62 1.79 26.51
C THR A 483 -10.66 2.82 26.07
N GLY A 484 -11.41 2.55 25.02
CA GLY A 484 -12.47 3.44 24.53
C GLY A 484 -13.55 3.83 25.54
N SER A 485 -13.47 3.32 26.77
CA SER A 485 -14.40 3.57 27.86
C SER A 485 -14.01 4.71 28.81
N ASN A 486 -12.93 5.46 28.54
CA ASN A 486 -12.51 6.60 29.36
C ASN A 486 -12.81 7.95 28.74
#